data_f97d95c6d055d8f186782fabefede6cf
#
_entry.id   f97d95c6d055d8f186782fabefede6cf
#
_cell.length_a   1.000
_cell.length_b   1.000
_cell.length_c   1.000
_cell.angle_alpha   90.00
_cell.angle_beta   90.00
_cell.angle_gamma   90.00
#
_symmetry.space_group_name_H-M   'P 1'
#
loop_
_entity.id
_entity.type
_entity.pdbx_description
1 polymer ?
#
loop_
_entity_poly.entity_id
_entity_poly.type
_entity_poly.pdbx_seq_one_letter_code
_entity_poly.pdbx_strand_id
1 'polypeptide(L)'
;YTAPFGNSSVSLANALKIRGFDVEVVELERKEWAKILRAVWSPGFWDTRKGTTEPGYTWYLEKVDEAVNKALERNPCSTNVDIVAHSAGGWLARAYIGGALNDVDFTKKFRYWAKEPQRESNFAKIDPTKPHPSVRSLVTLGAPHHVAPASANASDATRGALAWVDAKWPGAYYKTQGMKYVCVAGKTVRGNASPEAKKTLPGYSANSYTQVCGEGGGIIGDAVVPSDFATLVGALNVSVDGVFHSMSRVGTYDTDSKEAWYGSEQVVDLWLKELVD
;
A
#
# COMPACT_ATOMS: atom_id res chain seq x y z
N TYR A 1 7.03 -4.16 13.29
CA TYR A 1 5.66 -4.31 12.78
C TYR A 1 5.56 -5.50 11.80
N THR A 2 6.25 -6.58 12.12
CA THR A 2 6.21 -7.81 11.30
C THR A 2 5.09 -8.76 11.72
N ALA A 3 4.51 -8.59 12.91
CA ALA A 3 3.54 -9.52 13.47
C ALA A 3 2.27 -9.73 12.60
N PRO A 4 1.63 -8.70 12.00
CA PRO A 4 0.43 -8.90 11.19
C PRO A 4 0.69 -9.56 9.83
N PHE A 5 1.91 -9.47 9.30
CA PHE A 5 2.24 -9.96 7.96
C PHE A 5 3.17 -11.17 7.96
N GLY A 6 3.92 -11.38 9.02
CA GLY A 6 4.96 -12.40 9.13
C GLY A 6 4.52 -13.72 9.80
N ASN A 7 5.33 -14.22 10.72
CA ASN A 7 5.24 -15.58 11.28
C ASN A 7 4.22 -15.76 12.43
N SER A 8 3.37 -14.77 12.73
CA SER A 8 2.31 -14.92 13.74
C SER A 8 1.19 -15.83 13.23
N SER A 9 0.58 -16.62 14.11
CA SER A 9 -0.58 -17.47 13.78
C SER A 9 -1.78 -16.70 13.25
N VAL A 10 -1.90 -15.42 13.57
CA VAL A 10 -2.97 -14.51 13.12
C VAL A 10 -2.51 -13.59 11.98
N SER A 11 -1.39 -13.87 11.34
CA SER A 11 -0.88 -13.04 10.26
C SER A 11 -1.58 -13.33 8.94
N LEU A 12 -1.65 -12.31 8.08
CA LEU A 12 -2.15 -12.46 6.70
C LEU A 12 -1.38 -13.54 5.93
N ALA A 13 -0.06 -13.59 6.08
CA ALA A 13 0.77 -14.60 5.42
C ALA A 13 0.37 -16.01 5.84
N ASN A 14 0.11 -16.23 7.14
CA ASN A 14 -0.35 -17.52 7.63
C ASN A 14 -1.75 -17.86 7.09
N ALA A 15 -2.68 -16.91 7.09
CA ALA A 15 -4.02 -17.09 6.56
C ALA A 15 -4.02 -17.50 5.08
N LEU A 16 -3.08 -17.00 4.29
CA LEU A 16 -2.90 -17.41 2.89
C LEU A 16 -2.21 -18.79 2.77
N LYS A 17 -1.18 -19.06 3.59
CA LYS A 17 -0.45 -20.34 3.57
C LYS A 17 -1.36 -21.53 3.89
N ILE A 18 -2.25 -21.41 4.88
CA ILE A 18 -3.20 -22.49 5.21
C ILE A 18 -4.23 -22.75 4.12
N ARG A 19 -4.40 -21.79 3.18
CA ARG A 19 -5.23 -21.91 1.97
C ARG A 19 -4.45 -22.40 0.74
N GLY A 20 -3.21 -22.85 0.96
CA GLY A 20 -2.39 -23.49 -0.08
C GLY A 20 -1.57 -22.52 -0.94
N PHE A 21 -1.50 -21.23 -0.59
CA PHE A 21 -0.66 -20.28 -1.31
C PHE A 21 0.79 -20.34 -0.84
N ASP A 22 1.72 -20.29 -1.78
CA ASP A 22 3.11 -19.98 -1.46
C ASP A 22 3.26 -18.47 -1.30
N VAL A 23 3.72 -18.05 -0.13
CA VAL A 23 3.72 -16.64 0.27
C VAL A 23 5.13 -16.15 0.53
N GLU A 24 5.55 -15.16 -0.24
CA GLU A 24 6.72 -14.34 0.05
C GLU A 24 6.30 -13.01 0.68
N VAL A 25 6.94 -12.62 1.76
CA VAL A 25 6.61 -11.39 2.49
C VAL A 25 7.70 -10.36 2.21
N VAL A 26 7.29 -9.17 1.75
CA VAL A 26 8.20 -8.02 1.66
C VAL A 26 8.58 -7.59 3.07
N GLU A 27 9.76 -7.95 3.51
CA GLU A 27 10.24 -7.64 4.86
C GLU A 27 10.69 -6.18 4.96
N LEU A 28 10.02 -5.45 5.85
CA LEU A 28 10.31 -4.05 6.13
C LEU A 28 10.64 -3.86 7.60
N GLU A 29 11.84 -3.41 7.90
CA GLU A 29 12.21 -3.04 9.25
C GLU A 29 11.80 -1.59 9.57
N ARG A 30 11.38 -1.32 10.82
CA ARG A 30 11.05 0.06 11.25
C ARG A 30 12.15 1.08 10.96
N LYS A 31 13.41 0.68 11.14
CA LYS A 31 14.56 1.55 10.85
C LYS A 31 14.69 1.93 9.38
N GLU A 32 14.13 1.13 8.46
CA GLU A 32 14.18 1.41 7.03
C GLU A 32 13.27 2.57 6.64
N TRP A 33 12.18 2.78 7.38
CA TRP A 33 11.35 3.97 7.19
C TRP A 33 12.10 5.27 7.47
N ALA A 34 13.19 5.22 8.23
CA ALA A 34 14.10 6.35 8.36
C ALA A 34 14.80 6.71 7.03
N LYS A 35 14.81 5.80 6.04
CA LYS A 35 15.30 6.10 4.69
C LYS A 35 14.49 7.20 4.01
N ILE A 36 13.20 7.34 4.34
CA ILE A 36 12.37 8.47 3.88
C ILE A 36 12.92 9.81 4.40
N LEU A 37 13.45 9.83 5.62
CA LEU A 37 14.07 11.04 6.17
C LEU A 37 15.31 11.47 5.38
N ARG A 38 16.01 10.54 4.74
CA ARG A 38 17.16 10.86 3.86
C ARG A 38 16.70 11.65 2.63
N ALA A 39 15.47 11.41 2.18
CA ALA A 39 14.89 12.15 1.07
C ALA A 39 14.73 13.64 1.35
N VAL A 40 14.60 14.05 2.62
CA VAL A 40 14.51 15.46 3.06
C VAL A 40 15.69 16.31 2.55
N TRP A 41 16.84 15.70 2.35
CA TRP A 41 18.06 16.38 1.87
C TRP A 41 18.14 16.46 0.34
N SER A 42 17.18 15.89 -0.39
CA SER A 42 17.16 15.99 -1.85
C SER A 42 16.28 17.14 -2.32
N PRO A 43 16.70 17.91 -3.34
CA PRO A 43 15.86 18.96 -3.94
C PRO A 43 14.53 18.42 -4.44
N GLY A 44 14.48 17.20 -4.98
CA GLY A 44 13.27 16.57 -5.48
C GLY A 44 12.22 16.27 -4.41
N PHE A 45 12.64 16.07 -3.17
CA PHE A 45 11.72 15.85 -2.04
C PHE A 45 10.90 17.11 -1.68
N TRP A 46 11.48 18.28 -1.90
CA TRP A 46 10.82 19.56 -1.61
C TRP A 46 10.05 20.11 -2.81
N ASP A 47 10.30 19.59 -4.00
CA ASP A 47 9.54 19.97 -5.20
C ASP A 47 8.31 19.07 -5.35
N THR A 48 7.24 19.40 -4.60
CA THR A 48 5.96 18.68 -4.62
C THR A 48 5.30 18.63 -5.99
N ARG A 49 5.75 19.46 -6.96
CA ARG A 49 5.24 19.45 -8.33
C ARG A 49 5.83 18.35 -9.19
N LYS A 50 6.95 17.76 -8.78
CA LYS A 50 7.60 16.65 -9.49
C LYS A 50 7.18 15.28 -8.98
N GLY A 51 6.37 15.21 -7.92
CA GLY A 51 5.75 14.05 -7.30
C GLY A 51 6.28 12.72 -7.82
N THR A 52 7.50 12.34 -7.43
CA THR A 52 8.09 11.08 -7.86
C THR A 52 8.25 10.17 -6.67
N THR A 53 8.33 8.86 -6.89
CA THR A 53 8.69 7.91 -5.84
C THR A 53 10.16 8.05 -5.44
N GLU A 54 10.96 8.79 -6.21
CA GLU A 54 12.36 9.11 -5.89
C GLU A 54 12.49 10.37 -5.01
N PRO A 55 13.41 10.36 -4.09
CA PRO A 55 14.21 9.24 -3.58
C PRO A 55 13.53 8.53 -2.40
N GLY A 56 12.30 8.96 -2.05
CA GLY A 56 11.65 8.58 -0.81
C GLY A 56 11.27 7.11 -0.75
N TYR A 57 10.81 6.55 -1.86
CA TYR A 57 10.19 5.23 -1.89
C TYR A 57 10.89 4.22 -2.79
N THR A 58 11.96 4.58 -3.50
CA THR A 58 12.72 3.67 -4.37
C THR A 58 13.15 2.41 -3.64
N TRP A 59 13.69 2.54 -2.44
CA TRP A 59 14.10 1.41 -1.61
C TRP A 59 12.97 0.42 -1.32
N TYR A 60 11.72 0.90 -1.24
CA TYR A 60 10.56 0.05 -1.05
C TYR A 60 10.25 -0.74 -2.33
N LEU A 61 10.27 -0.06 -3.47
CA LEU A 61 10.04 -0.70 -4.77
C LEU A 61 11.11 -1.77 -5.08
N GLU A 62 12.37 -1.52 -4.71
CA GLU A 62 13.46 -2.50 -4.79
C GLU A 62 13.17 -3.76 -3.96
N LYS A 63 12.64 -3.59 -2.74
CA LYS A 63 12.25 -4.73 -1.90
C LYS A 63 11.06 -5.50 -2.45
N VAL A 64 10.12 -4.82 -3.10
CA VAL A 64 9.01 -5.50 -3.79
C VAL A 64 9.55 -6.33 -4.94
N ASP A 65 10.46 -5.78 -5.74
CA ASP A 65 11.10 -6.49 -6.84
C ASP A 65 11.90 -7.71 -6.35
N GLU A 66 12.67 -7.54 -5.28
CA GLU A 66 13.41 -8.65 -4.64
C GLU A 66 12.46 -9.77 -4.20
N ALA A 67 11.32 -9.44 -3.59
CA ALA A 67 10.34 -10.42 -3.14
C ALA A 67 9.65 -11.13 -4.31
N VAL A 68 9.32 -10.39 -5.38
CA VAL A 68 8.76 -10.97 -6.62
C VAL A 68 9.73 -11.97 -7.23
N ASN A 69 11.00 -11.60 -7.38
CA ASN A 69 12.03 -12.45 -7.94
C ASN A 69 12.24 -13.72 -7.08
N LYS A 70 12.33 -13.59 -5.74
CA LYS A 70 12.42 -14.74 -4.83
C LYS A 70 11.23 -15.69 -4.94
N ALA A 71 10.02 -15.16 -5.07
CA ALA A 71 8.83 -15.98 -5.23
C ALA A 71 8.86 -16.79 -6.53
N LEU A 72 9.29 -16.16 -7.63
CA LEU A 72 9.44 -16.82 -8.94
C LEU A 72 10.58 -17.85 -8.96
N GLU A 73 11.73 -17.54 -8.35
CA GLU A 73 12.86 -18.48 -8.22
C GLU A 73 12.45 -19.75 -7.45
N ARG A 74 11.63 -19.59 -6.41
CA ARG A 74 11.11 -20.72 -5.61
C ARG A 74 10.09 -21.54 -6.37
N ASN A 75 9.38 -20.95 -7.33
CA ASN A 75 8.34 -21.57 -8.13
C ASN A 75 8.64 -21.45 -9.64
N PRO A 76 9.63 -22.17 -10.19
CA PRO A 76 10.07 -22.01 -11.57
C PRO A 76 9.01 -22.37 -12.63
N CYS A 77 7.93 -23.06 -12.23
CA CYS A 77 6.79 -23.32 -13.11
C CYS A 77 5.81 -22.15 -13.21
N SER A 78 5.94 -21.12 -12.35
CA SER A 78 5.11 -19.91 -12.38
C SER A 78 5.84 -18.80 -13.10
N THR A 79 5.12 -18.08 -13.97
CA THR A 79 5.66 -16.91 -14.69
C THR A 79 5.28 -15.59 -14.04
N ASN A 80 4.37 -15.62 -13.07
CA ASN A 80 3.87 -14.41 -12.40
C ASN A 80 3.42 -14.67 -10.97
N VAL A 81 3.26 -13.60 -10.23
CA VAL A 81 2.76 -13.57 -8.85
C VAL A 81 1.49 -12.73 -8.75
N ASP A 82 0.75 -12.94 -7.66
CA ASP A 82 -0.28 -12.02 -7.19
C ASP A 82 0.27 -11.16 -6.06
N ILE A 83 0.06 -9.85 -6.11
CA ILE A 83 0.50 -8.95 -5.05
C ILE A 83 -0.69 -8.65 -4.13
N VAL A 84 -0.53 -8.93 -2.84
CA VAL A 84 -1.47 -8.49 -1.80
C VAL A 84 -0.79 -7.40 -0.98
N ALA A 85 -1.36 -6.21 -1.00
CA ALA A 85 -0.74 -5.02 -0.44
C ALA A 85 -1.65 -4.29 0.54
N HIS A 86 -1.17 -3.98 1.73
CA HIS A 86 -1.92 -3.31 2.79
C HIS A 86 -1.51 -1.84 2.93
N SER A 87 -2.48 -0.97 3.20
CA SER A 87 -2.23 0.46 3.47
C SER A 87 -1.39 1.12 2.38
N ALA A 88 -0.37 1.88 2.72
CA ALA A 88 0.55 2.51 1.77
C ALA A 88 1.18 1.55 0.75
N GLY A 89 1.30 0.26 1.09
CA GLY A 89 1.78 -0.76 0.16
C GLY A 89 0.95 -0.86 -1.11
N GLY A 90 -0.35 -0.52 -1.07
CA GLY A 90 -1.23 -0.61 -2.24
C GLY A 90 -0.87 0.36 -3.36
N TRP A 91 -0.67 1.64 -3.05
CA TRP A 91 -0.26 2.61 -4.07
C TRP A 91 1.22 2.42 -4.48
N LEU A 92 2.07 1.93 -3.56
CA LEU A 92 3.46 1.56 -3.90
C LEU A 92 3.51 0.35 -4.84
N ALA A 93 2.64 -0.64 -4.66
CA ALA A 93 2.50 -1.75 -5.59
C ALA A 93 2.02 -1.28 -6.97
N ARG A 94 1.08 -0.31 -7.05
CA ARG A 94 0.70 0.32 -8.33
C ARG A 94 1.90 0.97 -9.03
N ALA A 95 2.73 1.68 -8.26
CA ALA A 95 3.96 2.28 -8.80
C ALA A 95 4.95 1.23 -9.31
N TYR A 96 5.14 0.13 -8.58
CA TYR A 96 5.99 -0.98 -9.00
C TYR A 96 5.48 -1.62 -10.30
N ILE A 97 4.21 -1.97 -10.35
CA ILE A 97 3.56 -2.59 -11.51
C ILE A 97 3.64 -1.68 -12.74
N GLY A 98 3.53 -0.37 -12.54
CA GLY A 98 3.63 0.63 -13.58
C GLY A 98 5.05 0.93 -14.06
N GLY A 99 6.06 0.30 -13.47
CA GLY A 99 7.46 0.50 -13.88
C GLY A 99 8.11 1.76 -13.32
N ALA A 100 7.71 2.20 -12.12
CA ALA A 100 8.33 3.37 -11.50
C ALA A 100 9.85 3.21 -11.30
N LEU A 101 10.37 1.98 -11.22
CA LEU A 101 11.81 1.70 -11.16
C LEU A 101 12.54 2.04 -12.47
N ASN A 102 11.84 2.09 -13.62
CA ASN A 102 12.46 2.49 -14.89
C ASN A 102 12.97 3.94 -14.87
N ASP A 103 12.28 4.80 -14.11
CA ASP A 103 12.54 6.24 -14.04
C ASP A 103 13.64 6.58 -13.03
N VAL A 104 14.12 5.59 -12.27
CA VAL A 104 15.16 5.77 -11.25
C VAL A 104 16.51 5.88 -11.89
N ASP A 105 17.18 7.01 -11.69
CA ASP A 105 18.56 7.19 -12.12
C ASP A 105 19.53 6.69 -11.03
N PHE A 106 19.84 5.41 -11.07
CA PHE A 106 20.78 4.77 -10.13
C PHE A 106 22.22 5.30 -10.26
N THR A 107 22.53 6.07 -11.31
CA THR A 107 23.86 6.68 -11.48
C THR A 107 24.02 7.97 -10.68
N LYS A 108 22.92 8.61 -10.31
CA LYS A 108 22.93 9.79 -9.45
C LYS A 108 23.33 9.39 -8.04
N LYS A 109 24.64 9.45 -7.79
CA LYS A 109 25.17 9.34 -6.43
C LYS A 109 24.51 10.39 -5.56
N PHE A 110 23.69 9.98 -4.62
CA PHE A 110 23.37 10.79 -3.45
C PHE A 110 24.67 11.00 -2.66
N ARG A 111 25.39 12.05 -2.96
CA ARG A 111 26.80 12.29 -2.62
C ARG A 111 27.12 12.32 -1.12
N TYR A 112 26.13 12.27 -0.25
CA TYR A 112 26.39 12.54 1.17
C TYR A 112 26.44 11.30 2.09
N TRP A 113 25.95 10.12 1.69
CA TRP A 113 25.84 8.98 2.62
C TRP A 113 26.12 7.59 2.02
N ALA A 114 26.44 7.49 0.77
CA ALA A 114 26.61 6.20 0.12
C ALA A 114 28.06 5.71 0.19
N LYS A 115 28.37 4.98 1.25
CA LYS A 115 29.40 3.89 1.21
C LYS A 115 28.79 2.57 0.70
N GLU A 116 27.62 2.60 0.08
CA GLU A 116 27.08 1.42 -0.59
C GLU A 116 27.72 1.32 -1.97
N PRO A 117 28.27 0.13 -2.34
CA PRO A 117 28.82 -0.07 -3.68
C PRO A 117 27.74 0.25 -4.71
N GLN A 118 28.15 0.78 -5.87
CA GLN A 118 27.27 0.93 -7.03
C GLN A 118 26.61 -0.43 -7.27
N ARG A 119 25.34 -0.57 -6.87
CA ARG A 119 24.52 -1.61 -7.41
C ARG A 119 24.22 -1.19 -8.85
N GLU A 120 24.82 -1.89 -9.80
CA GLU A 120 24.26 -1.92 -11.13
C GLU A 120 22.81 -2.33 -10.96
N SER A 121 21.88 -1.53 -11.49
CA SER A 121 20.46 -1.85 -11.39
C SER A 121 20.20 -3.09 -12.24
N ASN A 122 20.11 -4.24 -11.61
CA ASN A 122 19.68 -5.47 -12.26
C ASN A 122 18.17 -5.50 -12.55
N PHE A 123 17.48 -4.35 -12.37
CA PHE A 123 16.06 -4.24 -12.69
C PHE A 123 15.89 -4.27 -14.19
N ALA A 124 15.20 -5.28 -14.69
CA ALA A 124 14.77 -5.32 -16.07
C ALA A 124 13.83 -4.13 -16.33
N LYS A 125 14.21 -3.27 -17.28
CA LYS A 125 13.29 -2.21 -17.73
C LYS A 125 12.05 -2.85 -18.32
N ILE A 126 10.88 -2.49 -17.78
CA ILE A 126 9.61 -2.95 -18.27
C ILE A 126 8.99 -1.90 -19.20
N ASP A 127 8.17 -2.33 -20.14
CA ASP A 127 7.39 -1.45 -21.00
C ASP A 127 6.28 -0.76 -20.17
N PRO A 128 6.33 0.56 -19.94
CA PRO A 128 5.35 1.24 -19.08
C PRO A 128 3.95 1.31 -19.72
N THR A 129 3.79 0.89 -20.96
CA THR A 129 2.48 0.78 -21.61
C THR A 129 1.78 -0.54 -21.29
N LYS A 130 2.47 -1.47 -20.61
CA LYS A 130 1.98 -2.79 -20.22
C LYS A 130 2.15 -2.99 -18.71
N PRO A 131 1.34 -3.86 -18.10
CA PRO A 131 1.57 -4.24 -16.70
C PRO A 131 2.92 -4.94 -16.56
N HIS A 132 3.47 -4.92 -15.33
CA HIS A 132 4.68 -5.67 -15.03
C HIS A 132 4.51 -7.15 -15.43
N PRO A 133 5.41 -7.73 -16.26
CA PRO A 133 5.21 -9.07 -16.84
C PRO A 133 5.11 -10.18 -15.79
N SER A 134 5.71 -9.96 -14.63
CA SER A 134 5.71 -10.93 -13.52
C SER A 134 4.53 -10.74 -12.55
N VAL A 135 3.57 -9.86 -12.83
CA VAL A 135 2.45 -9.60 -11.90
C VAL A 135 1.12 -9.82 -12.61
N ARG A 136 0.33 -10.76 -12.10
CA ARG A 136 -0.99 -11.12 -12.64
C ARG A 136 -2.11 -10.28 -12.05
N SER A 137 -2.06 -10.03 -10.76
CA SER A 137 -3.11 -9.31 -10.04
C SER A 137 -2.58 -8.46 -8.90
N LEU A 138 -3.39 -7.47 -8.50
CA LEU A 138 -3.17 -6.64 -7.32
C LEU A 138 -4.42 -6.65 -6.43
N VAL A 139 -4.26 -7.14 -5.20
CA VAL A 139 -5.24 -6.97 -4.12
C VAL A 139 -4.74 -5.88 -3.18
N THR A 140 -5.57 -4.88 -2.90
CA THR A 140 -5.24 -3.84 -1.94
C THR A 140 -6.21 -3.87 -0.75
N LEU A 141 -5.64 -3.78 0.44
CA LEU A 141 -6.34 -3.91 1.72
C LEU A 141 -6.25 -2.58 2.48
N GLY A 142 -7.32 -1.82 2.53
CA GLY A 142 -7.37 -0.51 3.19
C GLY A 142 -6.30 0.47 2.68
N ALA A 143 -6.00 0.45 1.39
CA ALA A 143 -4.96 1.28 0.80
C ALA A 143 -5.54 2.59 0.27
N PRO A 144 -4.99 3.78 0.61
CA PRO A 144 -5.41 5.01 -0.03
C PRO A 144 -4.90 5.03 -1.48
N HIS A 145 -5.80 5.32 -2.41
CA HIS A 145 -5.49 5.35 -3.84
C HIS A 145 -5.59 6.73 -4.46
N HIS A 146 -6.26 7.64 -3.78
CA HIS A 146 -6.49 9.02 -4.22
C HIS A 146 -5.94 10.00 -3.21
N VAL A 147 -5.63 11.19 -3.67
CA VAL A 147 -5.34 12.34 -2.82
C VAL A 147 -6.57 13.22 -2.72
N ALA A 148 -6.69 13.90 -1.58
CA ALA A 148 -7.72 14.92 -1.42
C ALA A 148 -7.54 16.05 -2.44
N PRO A 149 -8.63 16.72 -2.87
CA PRO A 149 -8.53 17.91 -3.69
C PRO A 149 -7.63 18.94 -3.04
N ALA A 150 -6.89 19.73 -3.84
CA ALA A 150 -5.96 20.75 -3.35
C ALA A 150 -6.61 21.81 -2.47
N SER A 151 -7.93 21.98 -2.54
CA SER A 151 -8.74 22.87 -1.70
C SER A 151 -9.07 22.28 -0.33
N ALA A 152 -8.82 20.98 -0.11
CA ALA A 152 -9.09 20.33 1.16
C ALA A 152 -7.97 20.57 2.18
N ASN A 153 -8.31 20.52 3.46
CA ASN A 153 -7.33 20.64 4.56
C ASN A 153 -6.50 19.34 4.77
N ALA A 154 -6.37 18.53 3.74
CA ALA A 154 -5.58 17.30 3.80
C ALA A 154 -4.08 17.61 3.81
N SER A 155 -3.35 16.91 4.65
CA SER A 155 -1.89 16.91 4.59
C SER A 155 -1.44 15.68 3.82
N ASP A 156 -0.89 15.88 2.62
CA ASP A 156 -0.33 14.77 1.87
C ASP A 156 0.95 14.23 2.55
N ALA A 157 0.78 13.22 3.38
CA ALA A 157 1.88 12.55 4.08
C ALA A 157 2.87 11.88 3.11
N THR A 158 2.47 11.65 1.85
CA THR A 158 3.32 11.06 0.80
C THR A 158 4.13 12.10 0.04
N ARG A 159 3.89 13.39 0.32
CA ARG A 159 4.56 14.53 -0.35
C ARG A 159 4.48 14.47 -1.88
N GLY A 160 3.32 14.19 -2.40
CA GLY A 160 3.05 14.13 -3.83
C GLY A 160 3.29 12.76 -4.47
N ALA A 161 3.86 11.79 -3.78
CA ALA A 161 4.11 10.48 -4.38
C ALA A 161 2.82 9.74 -4.73
N LEU A 162 1.81 9.75 -3.85
CA LEU A 162 0.51 9.17 -4.14
C LEU A 162 -0.19 9.90 -5.30
N ALA A 163 -0.17 11.25 -5.29
CA ALA A 163 -0.74 12.05 -6.37
C ALA A 163 -0.09 11.73 -7.71
N TRP A 164 1.23 11.58 -7.73
CA TRP A 164 1.97 11.20 -8.93
C TRP A 164 1.59 9.81 -9.42
N VAL A 165 1.47 8.82 -8.54
CA VAL A 165 1.03 7.45 -8.90
C VAL A 165 -0.39 7.47 -9.46
N ASP A 166 -1.31 8.20 -8.81
CA ASP A 166 -2.69 8.29 -9.25
C ASP A 166 -2.84 9.00 -10.60
N ALA A 167 -2.03 10.02 -10.86
CA ALA A 167 -2.00 10.72 -12.15
C ALA A 167 -1.37 9.87 -13.27
N LYS A 168 -0.31 9.11 -12.95
CA LYS A 168 0.43 8.33 -13.94
C LYS A 168 -0.28 7.02 -14.31
N TRP A 169 -0.94 6.39 -13.35
CA TRP A 169 -1.69 5.13 -13.53
C TRP A 169 -3.08 5.25 -12.88
N PRO A 170 -3.99 6.02 -13.47
CA PRO A 170 -5.31 6.28 -12.88
C PRO A 170 -6.17 5.02 -12.82
N GLY A 171 -6.82 4.79 -11.69
CA GLY A 171 -7.72 3.66 -11.50
C GLY A 171 -7.04 2.29 -11.64
N ALA A 172 -7.79 1.31 -12.10
CA ALA A 172 -7.30 -0.02 -12.46
C ALA A 172 -6.63 0.02 -13.87
N TYR A 173 -5.52 0.73 -13.96
CA TYR A 173 -4.91 1.19 -15.22
C TYR A 173 -4.70 0.09 -16.27
N TYR A 174 -4.24 -1.07 -15.85
CA TYR A 174 -3.95 -2.18 -16.78
C TYR A 174 -5.07 -3.23 -16.87
N LYS A 175 -6.28 -2.92 -16.39
CA LYS A 175 -7.41 -3.86 -16.44
C LYS A 175 -7.73 -4.34 -17.86
N THR A 176 -7.73 -3.42 -18.83
CA THR A 176 -7.99 -3.74 -20.25
C THR A 176 -6.92 -4.61 -20.87
N GLN A 177 -5.79 -4.77 -20.22
CA GLN A 177 -4.67 -5.62 -20.63
C GLN A 177 -4.59 -6.92 -19.82
N GLY A 178 -5.69 -7.29 -19.16
CA GLY A 178 -5.84 -8.56 -18.48
C GLY A 178 -5.39 -8.58 -17.00
N MET A 179 -4.91 -7.46 -16.45
CA MET A 179 -4.54 -7.41 -15.05
C MET A 179 -5.77 -7.31 -14.14
N LYS A 180 -5.87 -8.16 -13.13
CA LYS A 180 -6.96 -8.13 -12.15
C LYS A 180 -6.63 -7.18 -10.99
N TYR A 181 -7.62 -6.36 -10.61
CA TYR A 181 -7.51 -5.45 -9.45
C TYR A 181 -8.67 -5.69 -8.51
N VAL A 182 -8.36 -5.95 -7.24
CA VAL A 182 -9.32 -6.09 -6.14
C VAL A 182 -8.97 -5.09 -5.05
N CYS A 183 -9.91 -4.22 -4.68
CA CYS A 183 -9.70 -3.25 -3.60
C CYS A 183 -10.67 -3.57 -2.47
N VAL A 184 -10.14 -3.82 -1.28
CA VAL A 184 -10.92 -4.15 -0.08
C VAL A 184 -10.93 -2.95 0.85
N ALA A 185 -12.12 -2.41 1.12
CA ALA A 185 -12.33 -1.21 1.93
C ALA A 185 -13.16 -1.53 3.18
N GLY A 186 -12.59 -1.34 4.37
CA GLY A 186 -13.29 -1.49 5.63
C GLY A 186 -14.24 -0.32 5.91
N LYS A 187 -15.43 -0.64 6.45
CA LYS A 187 -16.47 0.32 6.86
C LYS A 187 -16.83 0.05 8.32
N THR A 188 -16.04 0.55 9.25
CA THR A 188 -16.19 0.18 10.67
C THR A 188 -16.37 1.39 11.55
N VAL A 189 -15.58 2.44 11.36
CA VAL A 189 -15.58 3.60 12.24
C VAL A 189 -16.06 4.83 11.49
N ARG A 190 -17.10 5.44 12.02
CA ARG A 190 -17.51 6.79 11.61
C ARG A 190 -16.74 7.82 12.41
N GLY A 191 -15.99 8.67 11.74
CA GLY A 191 -15.23 9.74 12.36
C GLY A 191 -16.10 10.73 13.10
N ASN A 192 -15.66 11.15 14.29
CA ASN A 192 -16.31 12.20 15.07
C ASN A 192 -15.30 13.30 15.39
N ALA A 193 -15.47 14.46 14.76
CA ALA A 193 -14.57 15.62 14.91
C ALA A 193 -14.91 16.50 16.12
N SER A 194 -15.87 16.13 16.96
CA SER A 194 -16.22 16.93 18.15
C SER A 194 -15.10 16.94 19.18
N PRO A 195 -14.94 18.03 19.97
CA PRO A 195 -13.91 18.10 21.01
C PRO A 195 -13.98 16.97 22.04
N GLU A 196 -15.18 16.51 22.36
CA GLU A 196 -15.45 15.46 23.34
C GLU A 196 -14.97 14.09 22.83
N ALA A 197 -14.99 13.87 21.52
CA ALA A 197 -14.56 12.62 20.91
C ALA A 197 -13.02 12.52 20.76
N LYS A 198 -12.25 13.57 21.01
CA LYS A 198 -10.82 13.67 20.70
C LYS A 198 -9.95 12.52 21.25
N LYS A 199 -10.36 11.91 22.37
CA LYS A 199 -9.63 10.80 23.02
C LYS A 199 -10.28 9.43 22.73
N THR A 200 -11.23 9.36 21.84
CA THR A 200 -11.94 8.13 21.47
C THR A 200 -11.46 7.62 20.10
N LEU A 201 -11.79 6.37 19.75
CA LEU A 201 -11.50 5.83 18.43
C LEU A 201 -12.19 6.63 17.30
N PRO A 202 -13.47 7.04 17.40
CA PRO A 202 -14.07 7.94 16.42
C PRO A 202 -13.36 9.27 16.25
N GLY A 203 -12.82 9.85 17.34
CA GLY A 203 -12.04 11.08 17.28
C GLY A 203 -10.67 10.88 16.62
N TYR A 204 -9.98 9.80 16.95
CA TYR A 204 -8.76 9.40 16.25
C TYR A 204 -9.01 9.21 14.75
N SER A 205 -10.07 8.48 14.40
CA SER A 205 -10.44 8.21 13.01
C SER A 205 -10.77 9.49 12.25
N ALA A 206 -11.49 10.42 12.85
CA ALA A 206 -11.76 11.72 12.25
C ALA A 206 -10.46 12.47 11.92
N ASN A 207 -9.48 12.47 12.83
CA ASN A 207 -8.18 13.10 12.58
C ASN A 207 -7.40 12.39 11.47
N SER A 208 -7.43 11.05 11.44
CA SER A 208 -6.79 10.27 10.38
C SER A 208 -7.42 10.52 9.01
N TYR A 209 -8.77 10.53 8.95
CA TYR A 209 -9.50 10.78 7.71
C TYR A 209 -9.25 12.21 7.20
N THR A 210 -9.18 13.21 8.10
CA THR A 210 -8.83 14.57 7.71
C THR A 210 -7.47 14.63 7.01
N GLN A 211 -6.49 13.85 7.45
CA GLN A 211 -5.18 13.78 6.79
C GLN A 211 -5.26 13.18 5.39
N VAL A 212 -6.18 12.25 5.15
CA VAL A 212 -6.32 11.54 3.86
C VAL A 212 -7.22 12.32 2.90
N CYS A 213 -8.41 12.73 3.35
CA CYS A 213 -9.45 13.31 2.49
C CYS A 213 -9.79 14.79 2.78
N GLY A 214 -9.14 15.41 3.78
CA GLY A 214 -9.34 16.82 4.13
C GLY A 214 -10.47 17.09 5.12
N GLU A 215 -11.29 16.11 5.40
CA GLU A 215 -12.37 16.16 6.39
C GLU A 215 -12.51 14.82 7.11
N GLY A 216 -13.00 14.83 8.34
CA GLY A 216 -13.05 13.59 9.13
C GLY A 216 -14.38 13.35 9.83
N GLY A 217 -15.14 14.43 10.10
CA GLY A 217 -16.45 14.30 10.75
C GLY A 217 -17.48 13.65 9.85
N GLY A 218 -18.11 12.56 10.33
CA GLY A 218 -19.12 11.84 9.55
C GLY A 218 -18.59 10.87 8.49
N ILE A 219 -17.32 10.95 8.15
CA ILE A 219 -16.66 10.03 7.20
C ILE A 219 -16.57 8.63 7.81
N ILE A 220 -16.77 7.60 6.98
CA ILE A 220 -16.67 6.20 7.39
C ILE A 220 -15.47 5.52 6.73
N GLY A 221 -14.80 4.65 7.49
CA GLY A 221 -13.64 3.90 7.02
C GLY A 221 -13.21 2.82 8.02
N ASP A 222 -12.00 2.34 7.87
CA ASP A 222 -11.39 1.28 8.68
C ASP A 222 -10.69 1.77 9.96
N ALA A 223 -10.96 2.97 10.39
CA ALA A 223 -10.34 3.78 11.44
C ALA A 223 -9.11 4.60 11.00
N VAL A 224 -8.48 4.30 9.87
CA VAL A 224 -7.29 5.00 9.35
C VAL A 224 -7.53 5.58 7.97
N VAL A 225 -8.07 4.79 7.06
CA VAL A 225 -8.34 5.18 5.67
C VAL A 225 -9.85 5.28 5.44
N PRO A 226 -10.35 6.40 4.88
CA PRO A 226 -11.73 6.50 4.43
C PRO A 226 -12.05 5.44 3.39
N SER A 227 -13.21 4.79 3.49
CA SER A 227 -13.59 3.68 2.59
C SER A 227 -13.56 4.08 1.12
N ASP A 228 -14.02 5.29 0.80
CA ASP A 228 -14.08 5.76 -0.59
C ASP A 228 -12.69 6.00 -1.18
N PHE A 229 -11.71 6.33 -0.34
CA PHE A 229 -10.31 6.49 -0.74
C PHE A 229 -9.57 5.17 -0.89
N ALA A 230 -10.14 4.07 -0.38
CA ALA A 230 -9.58 2.72 -0.54
C ALA A 230 -10.11 1.98 -1.78
N THR A 231 -10.79 2.67 -2.68
CA THR A 231 -11.36 2.12 -3.92
C THR A 231 -10.62 2.62 -5.15
N LEU A 232 -10.69 1.88 -6.25
CA LEU A 232 -10.16 2.28 -7.56
C LEU A 232 -11.24 2.20 -8.64
N VAL A 233 -11.32 3.20 -9.46
CA VAL A 233 -12.18 3.17 -10.65
C VAL A 233 -11.76 2.00 -11.55
N GLY A 234 -12.72 1.16 -11.92
CA GLY A 234 -12.49 0.00 -12.77
C GLY A 234 -12.03 -1.27 -12.04
N ALA A 235 -11.59 -1.19 -10.79
CA ALA A 235 -11.30 -2.38 -9.98
C ALA A 235 -12.59 -3.08 -9.50
N LEU A 236 -12.45 -4.31 -9.04
CA LEU A 236 -13.46 -4.92 -8.18
C LEU A 236 -13.31 -4.33 -6.77
N ASN A 237 -14.28 -3.53 -6.35
CA ASN A 237 -14.26 -2.88 -5.04
C ASN A 237 -15.15 -3.66 -4.07
N VAL A 238 -14.55 -4.23 -3.03
CA VAL A 238 -15.20 -5.01 -1.98
C VAL A 238 -15.26 -4.17 -0.71
N SER A 239 -16.47 -3.79 -0.29
CA SER A 239 -16.68 -3.10 0.99
C SER A 239 -17.00 -4.11 2.07
N VAL A 240 -16.34 -4.03 3.22
CA VAL A 240 -16.52 -4.98 4.32
C VAL A 240 -16.79 -4.23 5.63
N ASP A 241 -17.93 -4.53 6.24
CA ASP A 241 -18.29 -3.96 7.55
C ASP A 241 -17.53 -4.66 8.68
N GLY A 242 -17.25 -3.95 9.77
CA GLY A 242 -16.60 -4.51 10.94
C GLY A 242 -15.12 -4.80 10.77
N VAL A 243 -14.47 -4.31 9.70
CA VAL A 243 -13.05 -4.53 9.44
C VAL A 243 -12.24 -3.28 9.76
N PHE A 244 -11.26 -3.45 10.63
CA PHE A 244 -10.33 -2.42 11.05
C PHE A 244 -9.04 -2.44 10.23
N HIS A 245 -8.33 -1.31 10.22
CA HIS A 245 -7.09 -1.15 9.45
C HIS A 245 -6.00 -2.15 9.86
N SER A 246 -5.81 -2.35 11.12
CA SER A 246 -4.82 -3.30 11.66
C SER A 246 -5.14 -3.72 13.09
N MET A 247 -4.35 -4.63 13.65
CA MET A 247 -4.46 -5.10 15.04
C MET A 247 -3.71 -4.22 16.06
N SER A 248 -3.15 -3.08 15.66
CA SER A 248 -2.41 -2.23 16.60
C SER A 248 -3.35 -1.26 17.31
N ARG A 249 -2.97 -0.76 18.47
CA ARG A 249 -3.77 0.19 19.27
C ARG A 249 -4.09 1.50 18.55
N VAL A 250 -3.29 1.87 17.58
CA VAL A 250 -3.46 3.12 16.83
C VAL A 250 -4.29 2.86 15.59
N GLY A 251 -5.51 3.35 15.59
CA GLY A 251 -6.44 3.22 14.48
C GLY A 251 -7.05 1.83 14.32
N THR A 252 -7.13 1.03 15.40
CA THR A 252 -7.56 -0.34 15.32
C THR A 252 -8.11 -0.85 16.65
N TYR A 253 -8.21 -2.13 16.79
CA TYR A 253 -8.67 -2.81 18.00
C TYR A 253 -7.51 -3.45 18.78
N ASP A 254 -7.74 -3.79 20.03
CA ASP A 254 -6.80 -4.58 20.83
C ASP A 254 -6.83 -6.05 20.37
N THR A 255 -5.68 -6.74 20.44
CA THR A 255 -5.54 -8.14 19.98
C THR A 255 -6.44 -9.14 20.71
N ASP A 256 -6.95 -8.76 21.88
CA ASP A 256 -7.92 -9.55 22.65
C ASP A 256 -9.37 -9.33 22.22
N SER A 257 -9.61 -8.43 21.28
CA SER A 257 -10.92 -8.13 20.73
C SER A 257 -11.38 -9.22 19.76
N LYS A 258 -12.70 -9.41 19.65
CA LYS A 258 -13.33 -10.25 18.61
C LYS A 258 -13.48 -9.53 17.27
N GLU A 259 -13.01 -8.33 17.17
CA GLU A 259 -13.08 -7.52 15.98
C GLU A 259 -12.12 -8.04 14.90
N ALA A 260 -12.43 -7.75 13.64
CA ALA A 260 -11.71 -8.27 12.51
C ALA A 260 -10.79 -7.21 11.88
N TRP A 261 -9.71 -7.66 11.25
CA TRP A 261 -8.88 -6.85 10.37
C TRP A 261 -8.74 -7.53 9.00
N TYR A 262 -8.13 -6.91 8.04
CA TYR A 262 -8.02 -7.43 6.66
C TYR A 262 -7.38 -8.81 6.54
N GLY A 263 -6.51 -9.19 7.47
CA GLY A 263 -5.86 -10.51 7.53
C GLY A 263 -6.58 -11.54 8.39
N SER A 264 -7.73 -11.21 8.99
CA SER A 264 -8.57 -12.19 9.70
C SER A 264 -9.12 -13.21 8.70
N GLU A 265 -9.16 -14.48 9.07
CA GLU A 265 -9.51 -15.58 8.16
C GLU A 265 -10.84 -15.36 7.43
N GLN A 266 -11.88 -14.97 8.18
CA GLN A 266 -13.19 -14.69 7.60
C GLN A 266 -13.19 -13.52 6.60
N VAL A 267 -12.26 -12.56 6.75
CA VAL A 267 -12.11 -11.43 5.83
C VAL A 267 -11.30 -11.83 4.60
N VAL A 268 -10.27 -12.65 4.80
CA VAL A 268 -9.48 -13.22 3.69
C VAL A 268 -10.38 -14.02 2.76
N ASP A 269 -11.29 -14.83 3.26
CA ASP A 269 -12.20 -15.62 2.45
C ASP A 269 -13.16 -14.76 1.61
N LEU A 270 -13.51 -13.56 2.06
CA LEU A 270 -14.39 -12.65 1.31
C LEU A 270 -13.77 -12.11 0.04
N TRP A 271 -12.47 -11.80 0.06
CA TRP A 271 -11.81 -11.20 -1.10
C TRP A 271 -10.96 -12.19 -1.90
N LEU A 272 -10.53 -13.29 -1.28
CA LEU A 272 -9.70 -14.30 -1.94
C LEU A 272 -10.45 -15.03 -3.06
N LYS A 273 -11.75 -15.30 -2.88
CA LYS A 273 -12.60 -15.87 -3.94
C LYS A 273 -12.56 -15.04 -5.23
N GLU A 274 -12.46 -13.73 -5.10
CA GLU A 274 -12.40 -12.81 -6.23
C GLU A 274 -11.05 -12.86 -6.97
N LEU A 275 -10.05 -13.47 -6.36
CA LEU A 275 -8.71 -13.63 -6.95
C LEU A 275 -8.58 -14.95 -7.71
N VAL A 276 -9.24 -16.01 -7.25
CA VAL A 276 -9.11 -17.39 -7.79
C VAL A 276 -10.11 -17.69 -8.91
N ASP A 277 -11.17 -16.91 -9.04
CA ASP A 277 -12.13 -16.98 -10.16
C ASP A 277 -11.60 -16.17 -11.37
#